data_a3ddc9a0cc3ad8b5c6b69b120864015c
#
_entry.id   a3ddc9a0cc3ad8b5c6b69b120864015c
#
_cell.length_a   1.000
_cell.length_b   1.000
_cell.length_c   1.000
_cell.angle_alpha   90.00
_cell.angle_beta   90.00
_cell.angle_gamma   90.00
#
_symmetry.space_group_name_H-M   'P 1'
#
loop_
_entity.id
_entity.type
_entity.pdbx_description
1 polymer ?
#
loop_
_entity_poly.entity_id
_entity_poly.type
_entity_poly.pdbx_seq_one_letter_code
_entity_poly.pdbx_strand_id
1 'polypeptide(L)'
;VGSQIVISYTGVLSNTSSLQKASIVSFSTVPVSEDYESIPEYSSDNGIFSQFYKLAKQKIDTLSLDDKIAQLLLVRYPGDNYIDELSKYNFGGFVFYENDFKDKSENDVKTMIGNLQKRARIPYLTAVDEEGGKVVRASSNPKLISSKFKSSKELYNSGGLSAIKEDTINKSDFLNNLGINLNLAPVVDVTTNSSDYMYDRSLGENTAATAEYAKTVIEASKKTHVSYTLKHFPGYGNNTDTHYNSSVDNRTYESIVRNDLPPFEAGIDALAENILVSHNIVKSMDANNPASLSPSVHNLLRGSLDYSGIITTDDLDMGAVSSIPNKTVKAILAGNDLIMVTNYKESFDEIKKAVNDGTISEKQINKLSLRILAWKYYKGMMFDIQK
;
A
#
# COMPACT_ATOMS: atom_id res chain seq x y z
N VAL A 1 -7.60 31.62 -19.91
CA VAL A 1 -8.21 30.76 -18.90
C VAL A 1 -8.35 29.38 -19.56
N GLY A 2 -7.41 28.49 -19.28
CA GLY A 2 -7.40 27.14 -19.84
C GLY A 2 -8.33 26.23 -19.07
N SER A 3 -9.20 25.49 -19.76
CA SER A 3 -9.96 24.38 -19.18
C SER A 3 -9.12 23.11 -19.32
N GLN A 4 -8.93 22.39 -18.23
CA GLN A 4 -8.37 21.03 -18.31
C GLN A 4 -9.48 20.06 -18.76
N ILE A 5 -9.15 19.21 -19.72
CA ILE A 5 -10.02 18.12 -20.14
C ILE A 5 -9.48 16.85 -19.52
N VAL A 6 -10.27 16.22 -18.66
CA VAL A 6 -9.96 14.89 -18.13
C VAL A 6 -10.55 13.88 -19.10
N ILE A 7 -9.70 13.06 -19.69
CA ILE A 7 -10.10 11.98 -20.59
C ILE A 7 -9.90 10.66 -19.86
N SER A 8 -10.99 9.96 -19.56
CA SER A 8 -10.91 8.58 -19.08
C SER A 8 -10.86 7.64 -20.28
N TYR A 9 -9.89 6.77 -20.34
CA TYR A 9 -9.70 5.83 -21.45
C TYR A 9 -9.44 4.41 -20.92
N THR A 10 -9.78 3.43 -21.74
CA THR A 10 -9.41 2.04 -21.49
C THR A 10 -8.30 1.66 -22.45
N GLY A 11 -7.10 1.40 -21.92
CA GLY A 11 -5.93 1.00 -22.70
C GLY A 11 -4.63 1.60 -22.18
N VAL A 12 -3.52 1.14 -22.71
CA VAL A 12 -2.18 1.65 -22.37
C VAL A 12 -1.79 2.73 -23.38
N LEU A 13 -1.49 3.93 -22.91
CA LEU A 13 -0.84 4.97 -23.70
C LEU A 13 0.67 4.72 -23.67
N SER A 14 1.27 4.34 -24.79
CA SER A 14 2.73 4.38 -24.94
C SER A 14 3.17 5.78 -25.34
N ASN A 15 4.40 6.18 -24.99
CA ASN A 15 4.98 7.50 -25.33
C ASN A 15 4.99 7.83 -26.84
N THR A 16 4.61 6.89 -27.70
CA THR A 16 4.56 7.03 -29.16
C THR A 16 3.16 6.89 -29.73
N SER A 17 2.14 6.74 -28.87
CA SER A 17 0.76 6.47 -29.34
C SER A 17 0.05 7.77 -29.64
N SER A 18 -0.37 7.95 -30.87
CA SER A 18 -1.41 8.92 -31.17
C SER A 18 -2.71 8.49 -30.48
N LEU A 19 -3.44 9.43 -29.88
CA LEU A 19 -4.76 9.22 -29.25
C LEU A 19 -5.82 8.55 -30.16
N GLN A 20 -5.47 8.27 -31.42
CA GLN A 20 -6.37 7.65 -32.41
C GLN A 20 -6.79 6.20 -32.10
N LYS A 21 -6.20 5.54 -31.09
CA LYS A 21 -6.54 4.16 -30.74
C LYS A 21 -7.16 4.00 -29.34
N ALA A 22 -7.36 5.09 -28.59
CA ALA A 22 -7.99 5.03 -27.28
C ALA A 22 -9.51 5.19 -27.41
N SER A 23 -10.28 4.28 -26.85
CA SER A 23 -11.71 4.47 -26.70
C SER A 23 -11.96 5.47 -25.59
N ILE A 24 -12.46 6.66 -25.93
CA ILE A 24 -12.87 7.67 -24.95
C ILE A 24 -14.17 7.18 -24.32
N VAL A 25 -14.11 6.83 -23.02
CA VAL A 25 -15.28 6.34 -22.27
C VAL A 25 -16.09 7.49 -21.70
N SER A 26 -15.42 8.56 -21.28
CA SER A 26 -16.07 9.82 -20.86
C SER A 26 -15.06 10.97 -20.89
N PHE A 27 -15.56 12.18 -20.96
CA PHE A 27 -14.79 13.39 -20.73
C PHE A 27 -15.59 14.33 -19.84
N SER A 28 -14.89 15.05 -18.96
CA SER A 28 -15.47 16.14 -18.19
C SER A 28 -14.50 17.32 -18.17
N THR A 29 -15.05 18.53 -18.20
CA THR A 29 -14.26 19.73 -17.95
C THR A 29 -14.25 19.99 -16.45
N VAL A 30 -13.08 19.91 -15.83
CA VAL A 30 -12.91 20.35 -14.44
C VAL A 30 -12.48 21.81 -14.50
N PRO A 31 -13.23 22.75 -13.88
CA PRO A 31 -12.75 24.12 -13.74
C PRO A 31 -11.46 24.08 -12.90
N VAL A 32 -10.36 24.58 -13.45
CA VAL A 32 -9.15 24.82 -12.68
C VAL A 32 -9.49 25.97 -11.72
N SER A 33 -9.66 25.67 -10.43
CA SER A 33 -9.85 26.72 -9.44
C SER A 33 -8.50 27.36 -9.14
N GLU A 34 -8.48 28.68 -8.94
CA GLU A 34 -7.27 29.44 -8.56
C GLU A 34 -6.58 28.86 -7.29
N ASP A 35 -7.36 28.19 -6.42
CA ASP A 35 -6.85 27.51 -5.22
C ASP A 35 -5.96 26.28 -5.52
N TYR A 36 -6.09 25.68 -6.70
CA TYR A 36 -5.30 24.53 -7.10
C TYR A 36 -3.87 24.94 -7.47
N GLU A 37 -3.70 26.12 -8.08
CA GLU A 37 -2.38 26.68 -8.41
C GLU A 37 -1.62 27.16 -7.17
N SER A 38 -2.30 27.44 -6.05
CA SER A 38 -1.68 27.86 -4.81
C SER A 38 -1.07 26.72 -3.99
N ILE A 39 -1.21 25.45 -4.43
CA ILE A 39 -0.62 24.27 -3.79
C ILE A 39 0.31 23.55 -4.78
N PRO A 40 1.44 24.15 -5.19
CA PRO A 40 2.31 23.58 -6.22
C PRO A 40 2.86 22.19 -5.88
N GLU A 41 3.00 21.90 -4.56
CA GLU A 41 3.52 20.62 -4.08
C GLU A 41 2.54 19.46 -4.20
N TYR A 42 1.26 19.75 -4.34
CA TYR A 42 0.21 18.74 -4.48
C TYR A 42 -0.27 18.61 -5.92
N SER A 43 -0.15 19.68 -6.71
CA SER A 43 -0.55 19.71 -8.12
C SER A 43 0.49 19.12 -9.05
N SER A 44 1.74 18.94 -8.60
CA SER A 44 2.83 18.45 -9.43
C SER A 44 2.85 16.93 -9.60
N ASP A 45 2.13 16.19 -8.74
CA ASP A 45 1.97 14.78 -8.97
C ASP A 45 0.67 14.56 -9.78
N ASN A 46 0.77 14.51 -11.09
CA ASN A 46 -0.34 14.11 -11.99
C ASN A 46 -0.75 12.65 -11.78
N GLY A 47 -0.62 12.18 -10.52
CA GLY A 47 -0.69 10.81 -10.13
C GLY A 47 -2.10 10.26 -9.99
N ILE A 48 -2.13 9.01 -9.53
CA ILE A 48 -3.34 8.18 -9.40
C ILE A 48 -4.47 8.90 -8.65
N PHE A 49 -4.14 9.70 -7.62
CA PHE A 49 -5.12 10.34 -6.73
C PHE A 49 -5.34 11.82 -7.02
N SER A 50 -4.73 12.37 -8.07
CA SER A 50 -4.70 13.81 -8.35
C SER A 50 -6.08 14.48 -8.36
N GLN A 51 -7.08 13.83 -8.95
CA GLN A 51 -8.46 14.35 -9.00
C GLN A 51 -9.16 14.45 -7.63
N PHE A 52 -8.61 13.79 -6.58
CA PHE A 52 -9.19 13.77 -5.24
C PHE A 52 -8.48 14.70 -4.25
N TYR A 53 -7.36 15.33 -4.65
CA TYR A 53 -6.61 16.20 -3.74
C TYR A 53 -7.41 17.42 -3.26
N LYS A 54 -8.30 17.96 -4.09
CA LYS A 54 -9.18 19.05 -3.66
C LYS A 54 -10.09 18.63 -2.50
N LEU A 55 -10.74 17.47 -2.61
CA LEU A 55 -11.61 16.93 -1.55
C LEU A 55 -10.79 16.57 -0.31
N ALA A 56 -9.64 15.95 -0.49
CA ALA A 56 -8.73 15.62 0.60
C ALA A 56 -8.23 16.88 1.33
N LYS A 57 -7.95 17.98 0.59
CA LYS A 57 -7.54 19.26 1.17
C LYS A 57 -8.64 19.87 2.04
N GLN A 58 -9.88 19.90 1.54
CA GLN A 58 -11.03 20.36 2.31
C GLN A 58 -11.20 19.56 3.61
N LYS A 59 -10.99 18.25 3.55
CA LYS A 59 -11.05 17.38 4.73
C LYS A 59 -9.90 17.67 5.69
N ILE A 60 -8.67 17.78 5.21
CA ILE A 60 -7.47 18.02 6.04
C ILE A 60 -7.57 19.32 6.83
N ASP A 61 -8.17 20.36 6.25
CA ASP A 61 -8.35 21.66 6.90
C ASP A 61 -9.30 21.59 8.12
N THR A 62 -10.09 20.52 8.23
CA THR A 62 -10.96 20.26 9.38
C THR A 62 -10.32 19.39 10.47
N LEU A 63 -9.12 18.88 10.23
CA LEU A 63 -8.45 17.92 11.12
C LEU A 63 -7.45 18.62 12.06
N SER A 64 -7.41 18.16 13.30
CA SER A 64 -6.32 18.51 14.21
C SER A 64 -4.99 17.89 13.75
N LEU A 65 -3.87 18.41 14.27
CA LEU A 65 -2.55 17.82 14.03
C LEU A 65 -2.52 16.34 14.44
N ASP A 66 -3.13 16.01 15.59
CA ASP A 66 -3.21 14.65 16.10
C ASP A 66 -3.97 13.72 15.14
N ASP A 67 -5.06 14.20 14.55
CA ASP A 67 -5.82 13.45 13.55
C ASP A 67 -4.98 13.19 12.29
N LYS A 68 -4.24 14.20 11.84
CA LYS A 68 -3.36 14.10 10.66
C LYS A 68 -2.21 13.12 10.90
N ILE A 69 -1.58 13.16 12.08
CA ILE A 69 -0.54 12.20 12.48
C ILE A 69 -1.11 10.78 12.51
N ALA A 70 -2.27 10.59 13.12
CA ALA A 70 -2.89 9.28 13.22
C ALA A 70 -3.25 8.68 11.84
N GLN A 71 -3.60 9.51 10.84
CA GLN A 71 -3.83 9.02 9.47
C GLN A 71 -2.60 8.36 8.84
N LEU A 72 -1.38 8.67 9.30
CA LEU A 72 -0.15 8.06 8.79
C LEU A 72 0.09 6.64 9.33
N LEU A 73 -0.69 6.19 10.32
CA LEU A 73 -0.46 4.92 11.00
C LEU A 73 -1.43 3.83 10.51
N LEU A 74 -0.87 2.71 10.04
CA LEU A 74 -1.55 1.45 9.80
C LEU A 74 -1.25 0.53 10.99
N VAL A 75 -2.20 0.40 11.88
CA VAL A 75 -1.99 -0.20 13.21
C VAL A 75 -2.38 -1.67 13.20
N ARG A 76 -1.55 -2.54 13.78
CA ARG A 76 -1.99 -3.90 14.08
C ARG A 76 -3.22 -3.86 14.97
N TYR A 77 -4.29 -4.56 14.54
CA TYR A 77 -5.51 -4.63 15.34
C TYR A 77 -5.25 -5.31 16.69
N PRO A 78 -5.42 -4.59 17.83
CA PRO A 78 -5.07 -5.16 19.13
C PRO A 78 -6.20 -5.98 19.78
N GLY A 79 -7.37 -6.09 19.10
CA GLY A 79 -8.55 -6.80 19.59
C GLY A 79 -9.70 -5.90 20.04
N ASP A 80 -10.88 -6.51 20.19
CA ASP A 80 -12.15 -5.81 20.48
C ASP A 80 -12.13 -5.03 21.80
N ASN A 81 -11.39 -5.49 22.80
CA ASN A 81 -11.27 -4.85 24.11
C ASN A 81 -10.65 -3.44 24.05
N TYR A 82 -9.96 -3.09 22.96
CA TYR A 82 -9.30 -1.80 22.79
C TYR A 82 -10.08 -0.82 21.92
N ILE A 83 -11.26 -1.19 21.44
CA ILE A 83 -12.04 -0.42 20.46
C ILE A 83 -12.33 1.02 20.96
N ASP A 84 -12.66 1.20 22.23
CA ASP A 84 -12.98 2.52 22.80
C ASP A 84 -11.71 3.38 22.95
N GLU A 85 -10.56 2.78 23.17
CA GLU A 85 -9.27 3.48 23.17
C GLU A 85 -8.85 3.87 21.75
N LEU A 86 -8.97 2.93 20.80
CA LEU A 86 -8.64 3.16 19.40
C LEU A 86 -9.48 4.27 18.76
N SER A 87 -10.74 4.40 19.17
CA SER A 87 -11.65 5.43 18.65
C SER A 87 -11.25 6.86 19.01
N LYS A 88 -10.32 7.05 19.96
CA LYS A 88 -9.73 8.36 20.27
C LYS A 88 -8.81 8.87 19.17
N TYR A 89 -8.29 7.97 18.34
CA TYR A 89 -7.39 8.27 17.24
C TYR A 89 -8.10 8.08 15.89
N ASN A 90 -7.79 8.95 14.94
CA ASN A 90 -8.19 8.79 13.55
C ASN A 90 -7.10 8.05 12.77
N PHE A 91 -6.79 6.80 13.12
CA PHE A 91 -5.78 6.03 12.41
C PHE A 91 -6.04 5.92 10.89
N GLY A 92 -4.97 5.78 10.11
CA GLY A 92 -5.07 5.48 8.68
C GLY A 92 -5.82 4.18 8.43
N GLY A 93 -5.55 3.16 9.24
CA GLY A 93 -6.22 1.87 9.17
C GLY A 93 -5.71 0.87 10.19
N PHE A 94 -6.19 -0.36 10.03
CA PHE A 94 -5.80 -1.52 10.84
C PHE A 94 -5.39 -2.69 9.96
N VAL A 95 -4.37 -3.42 10.43
CA VAL A 95 -3.93 -4.69 9.84
C VAL A 95 -4.42 -5.84 10.74
N PHE A 96 -5.09 -6.82 10.13
CA PHE A 96 -5.61 -8.00 10.79
C PHE A 96 -4.74 -9.22 10.49
N TYR A 97 -4.55 -10.05 11.52
CA TYR A 97 -3.76 -11.27 11.45
C TYR A 97 -4.64 -12.51 11.61
N GLU A 98 -4.08 -13.69 11.43
CA GLU A 98 -4.79 -14.96 11.48
C GLU A 98 -5.62 -15.13 12.76
N ASN A 99 -5.07 -14.75 13.92
CA ASN A 99 -5.77 -14.85 15.21
C ASN A 99 -7.04 -14.00 15.30
N ASP A 100 -7.13 -12.92 14.50
CA ASP A 100 -8.31 -12.04 14.48
C ASP A 100 -9.50 -12.70 13.76
N PHE A 101 -9.24 -13.69 12.92
CA PHE A 101 -10.24 -14.46 12.17
C PHE A 101 -10.51 -15.83 12.80
N LYS A 102 -9.58 -16.34 13.62
CA LYS A 102 -9.64 -17.70 14.15
C LYS A 102 -10.98 -17.97 14.86
N ASP A 103 -11.60 -19.09 14.51
CA ASP A 103 -12.85 -19.60 15.06
C ASP A 103 -14.10 -18.71 14.87
N LYS A 104 -13.97 -17.55 14.23
CA LYS A 104 -15.10 -16.63 13.95
C LYS A 104 -15.93 -17.08 12.76
N SER A 105 -17.24 -16.86 12.84
CA SER A 105 -18.11 -16.93 11.67
C SER A 105 -17.97 -15.67 10.82
N GLU A 106 -18.48 -15.73 9.59
CA GLU A 106 -18.53 -14.56 8.69
C GLU A 106 -19.24 -13.37 9.37
N ASN A 107 -20.35 -13.61 10.06
CA ASN A 107 -21.08 -12.57 10.76
C ASN A 107 -20.30 -11.96 11.93
N ASP A 108 -19.48 -12.77 12.64
CA ASP A 108 -18.62 -12.27 13.72
C ASP A 108 -17.56 -11.32 13.16
N VAL A 109 -16.92 -11.68 12.04
CA VAL A 109 -15.91 -10.84 11.38
C VAL A 109 -16.53 -9.54 10.87
N LYS A 110 -17.69 -9.63 10.19
CA LYS A 110 -18.43 -8.44 9.71
C LYS A 110 -18.83 -7.52 10.86
N THR A 111 -19.26 -8.11 11.98
CA THR A 111 -19.64 -7.34 13.18
C THR A 111 -18.41 -6.66 13.80
N MET A 112 -17.31 -7.36 13.94
CA MET A 112 -16.05 -6.82 14.46
C MET A 112 -15.58 -5.62 13.63
N ILE A 113 -15.42 -5.79 12.33
CA ILE A 113 -14.97 -4.73 11.42
C ILE A 113 -16.00 -3.61 11.33
N GLY A 114 -17.30 -3.95 11.26
CA GLY A 114 -18.39 -2.97 11.23
C GLY A 114 -18.46 -2.11 12.50
N ASN A 115 -18.23 -2.69 13.67
CA ASN A 115 -18.17 -1.95 14.93
C ASN A 115 -16.96 -1.00 14.98
N LEU A 116 -15.83 -1.41 14.44
CA LEU A 116 -14.65 -0.57 14.31
C LEU A 116 -14.94 0.61 13.37
N GLN A 117 -15.49 0.36 12.18
CA GLN A 117 -15.84 1.40 11.20
C GLN A 117 -16.92 2.38 11.70
N LYS A 118 -17.91 1.92 12.47
CA LYS A 118 -18.96 2.80 13.05
C LYS A 118 -18.39 3.86 14.00
N ARG A 119 -17.25 3.62 14.61
CA ARG A 119 -16.56 4.58 15.50
C ARG A 119 -15.58 5.49 14.78
N ALA A 120 -15.30 5.21 13.51
CA ALA A 120 -14.37 5.98 12.70
C ALA A 120 -14.96 7.36 12.34
N ARG A 121 -14.23 8.43 12.62
CA ARG A 121 -14.52 9.77 12.08
C ARG A 121 -14.04 9.93 10.63
N ILE A 122 -13.06 9.14 10.26
CA ILE A 122 -12.53 8.95 8.91
C ILE A 122 -12.44 7.44 8.71
N PRO A 123 -13.06 6.85 7.68
CA PRO A 123 -13.07 5.40 7.46
C PRO A 123 -11.66 4.80 7.49
N TYR A 124 -11.52 3.69 8.20
CA TYR A 124 -10.26 2.98 8.33
C TYR A 124 -9.97 2.12 7.09
N LEU A 125 -8.72 2.12 6.65
CA LEU A 125 -8.20 1.02 5.83
C LEU A 125 -8.24 -0.25 6.69
N THR A 126 -8.73 -1.35 6.13
CA THR A 126 -8.79 -2.65 6.77
C THR A 126 -7.93 -3.61 5.96
N ALA A 127 -6.73 -3.86 6.46
CA ALA A 127 -5.68 -4.56 5.73
C ALA A 127 -5.48 -6.00 6.20
N VAL A 128 -5.02 -6.86 5.29
CA VAL A 128 -4.68 -8.25 5.58
C VAL A 128 -3.59 -8.75 4.63
N ASP A 129 -2.74 -9.70 5.10
CA ASP A 129 -1.84 -10.46 4.23
C ASP A 129 -2.57 -11.72 3.72
N GLU A 130 -3.31 -11.60 2.64
CA GLU A 130 -3.94 -12.74 1.97
C GLU A 130 -3.22 -13.04 0.65
N GLU A 131 -1.95 -13.49 0.77
CA GLU A 131 -1.10 -13.80 -0.38
C GLU A 131 -1.60 -15.06 -1.11
N GLY A 132 -2.04 -16.03 -0.32
CA GLY A 132 -2.31 -17.40 -0.72
C GLY A 132 -1.17 -18.34 -0.32
N GLY A 133 -1.42 -19.66 -0.37
CA GLY A 133 -0.41 -20.65 -0.01
C GLY A 133 0.01 -20.64 1.45
N LYS A 134 1.25 -20.23 1.72
CA LYS A 134 1.81 -20.19 3.09
C LYS A 134 1.32 -19.00 3.91
N VAL A 135 1.02 -17.87 3.26
CA VAL A 135 0.62 -16.64 3.94
C VAL A 135 -0.83 -16.34 3.62
N VAL A 136 -1.68 -16.74 4.52
CA VAL A 136 -3.13 -16.49 4.52
C VAL A 136 -3.54 -16.10 5.93
N ARG A 137 -4.57 -15.26 6.05
CA ARG A 137 -5.08 -14.83 7.35
C ARG A 137 -6.56 -15.19 7.50
N ALA A 138 -7.41 -14.58 6.69
CA ALA A 138 -8.84 -14.83 6.74
C ALA A 138 -9.20 -16.22 6.18
N SER A 139 -8.60 -16.63 5.07
CA SER A 139 -8.89 -17.93 4.46
C SER A 139 -8.28 -19.13 5.18
N SER A 140 -7.46 -18.91 6.22
CA SER A 140 -7.03 -20.01 7.12
C SER A 140 -8.19 -20.58 7.95
N ASN A 141 -9.27 -19.80 8.13
CA ASN A 141 -10.43 -20.19 8.93
C ASN A 141 -11.48 -20.93 8.06
N PRO A 142 -11.72 -22.24 8.27
CA PRO A 142 -12.64 -23.03 7.47
C PRO A 142 -14.12 -22.63 7.67
N LYS A 143 -14.46 -21.80 8.69
CA LYS A 143 -15.81 -21.24 8.85
C LYS A 143 -16.07 -20.06 7.90
N LEU A 144 -15.02 -19.45 7.34
CA LEU A 144 -15.13 -18.33 6.40
C LEU A 144 -15.10 -18.81 4.95
N ILE A 145 -14.29 -19.82 4.65
CA ILE A 145 -14.17 -20.40 3.32
C ILE A 145 -13.74 -21.87 3.44
N SER A 146 -14.26 -22.73 2.58
CA SER A 146 -14.01 -24.17 2.64
C SER A 146 -12.55 -24.57 2.35
N SER A 147 -11.81 -23.75 1.61
CA SER A 147 -10.41 -23.99 1.25
C SER A 147 -9.67 -22.65 1.21
N LYS A 148 -8.45 -22.63 1.77
CA LYS A 148 -7.59 -21.46 1.68
C LYS A 148 -7.19 -21.16 0.25
N PHE A 149 -6.90 -19.91 -0.06
CA PHE A 149 -6.39 -19.50 -1.37
C PHE A 149 -5.06 -20.17 -1.69
N LYS A 150 -4.90 -20.57 -2.94
CA LYS A 150 -3.66 -21.16 -3.44
C LYS A 150 -2.57 -20.11 -3.55
N SER A 151 -1.30 -20.55 -3.53
CA SER A 151 -0.17 -19.68 -3.83
C SER A 151 -0.19 -19.21 -5.29
N SER A 152 0.41 -18.05 -5.57
CA SER A 152 0.57 -17.54 -6.93
C SER A 152 1.25 -18.56 -7.85
N LYS A 153 2.23 -19.29 -7.34
CA LYS A 153 2.94 -20.35 -8.04
C LYS A 153 2.04 -21.53 -8.42
N GLU A 154 1.20 -22.02 -7.48
CA GLU A 154 0.24 -23.09 -7.78
C GLU A 154 -0.78 -22.66 -8.84
N LEU A 155 -1.27 -21.43 -8.76
CA LEU A 155 -2.20 -20.84 -9.72
C LEU A 155 -1.56 -20.72 -11.10
N TYR A 156 -0.35 -20.15 -11.15
CA TYR A 156 0.38 -19.97 -12.41
C TYR A 156 0.66 -21.30 -13.10
N ASN A 157 1.10 -22.32 -12.35
CA ASN A 157 1.35 -23.65 -12.88
C ASN A 157 0.09 -24.37 -13.36
N SER A 158 -1.07 -24.10 -12.77
CA SER A 158 -2.33 -24.77 -13.11
C SER A 158 -3.12 -24.10 -14.24
N GLY A 159 -3.00 -22.77 -14.41
CA GLY A 159 -3.82 -22.02 -15.37
C GLY A 159 -3.23 -20.69 -15.82
N GLY A 160 -1.95 -20.44 -15.53
CA GLY A 160 -1.24 -19.23 -15.95
C GLY A 160 -1.85 -17.95 -15.40
N LEU A 161 -1.69 -16.87 -16.15
CA LEU A 161 -2.22 -15.54 -15.78
C LEU A 161 -3.75 -15.49 -15.72
N SER A 162 -4.45 -16.38 -16.43
CA SER A 162 -5.92 -16.47 -16.35
C SER A 162 -6.37 -16.91 -14.95
N ALA A 163 -5.71 -17.94 -14.38
CA ALA A 163 -6.01 -18.40 -13.03
C ALA A 163 -5.64 -17.34 -11.97
N ILE A 164 -4.53 -16.62 -12.16
CA ILE A 164 -4.15 -15.48 -11.32
C ILE A 164 -5.23 -14.40 -11.32
N LYS A 165 -5.72 -14.03 -12.49
CA LYS A 165 -6.76 -13.00 -12.64
C LYS A 165 -8.07 -13.41 -11.95
N GLU A 166 -8.51 -14.65 -12.15
CA GLU A 166 -9.72 -15.19 -11.55
C GLU A 166 -9.58 -15.24 -10.02
N ASP A 167 -8.46 -15.76 -9.51
CA ASP A 167 -8.17 -15.79 -8.07
C ASP A 167 -8.15 -14.39 -7.45
N THR A 168 -7.56 -13.41 -8.13
CA THR A 168 -7.54 -12.01 -7.65
C THR A 168 -8.95 -11.47 -7.47
N ILE A 169 -9.86 -11.73 -8.39
CA ILE A 169 -11.26 -11.29 -8.31
C ILE A 169 -11.96 -12.02 -7.16
N ASN A 170 -11.88 -13.36 -7.13
CA ASN A 170 -12.53 -14.18 -6.11
C ASN A 170 -12.02 -13.86 -4.69
N LYS A 171 -10.72 -13.64 -4.53
CA LYS A 171 -10.09 -13.23 -3.29
C LYS A 171 -10.58 -11.85 -2.86
N SER A 172 -10.67 -10.92 -3.80
CA SER A 172 -11.20 -9.58 -3.52
C SER A 172 -12.67 -9.62 -3.08
N ASP A 173 -13.51 -10.41 -3.73
CA ASP A 173 -14.92 -10.56 -3.36
C ASP A 173 -15.06 -11.15 -1.96
N PHE A 174 -14.25 -12.17 -1.64
CA PHE A 174 -14.19 -12.76 -0.30
C PHE A 174 -13.76 -11.74 0.75
N LEU A 175 -12.68 -11.00 0.53
CA LEU A 175 -12.17 -9.99 1.45
C LEU A 175 -13.15 -8.83 1.63
N ASN A 176 -13.69 -8.31 0.54
CA ASN A 176 -14.69 -7.23 0.57
C ASN A 176 -15.95 -7.64 1.32
N ASN A 177 -16.42 -8.89 1.15
CA ASN A 177 -17.56 -9.43 1.90
C ASN A 177 -17.32 -9.44 3.40
N LEU A 178 -16.08 -9.61 3.86
CA LEU A 178 -15.70 -9.53 5.28
C LEU A 178 -15.50 -8.08 5.78
N GLY A 179 -15.51 -7.09 4.88
CA GLY A 179 -15.23 -5.70 5.20
C GLY A 179 -13.74 -5.32 5.11
N ILE A 180 -12.91 -6.16 4.49
CA ILE A 180 -11.49 -5.90 4.22
C ILE A 180 -11.37 -5.16 2.88
N ASN A 181 -10.63 -4.05 2.85
CA ASN A 181 -10.48 -3.18 1.68
C ASN A 181 -9.04 -3.00 1.18
N LEU A 182 -8.07 -3.63 1.86
CA LEU A 182 -6.65 -3.58 1.49
C LEU A 182 -6.03 -4.98 1.63
N ASN A 183 -5.47 -5.52 0.56
CA ASN A 183 -4.67 -6.72 0.60
C ASN A 183 -3.18 -6.37 0.46
N LEU A 184 -2.37 -6.75 1.45
CA LEU A 184 -0.92 -6.60 1.43
C LEU A 184 -0.29 -7.73 0.59
N ALA A 185 -0.67 -7.80 -0.66
CA ALA A 185 -0.27 -8.71 -1.72
C ALA A 185 -0.52 -8.01 -3.07
N PRO A 186 0.15 -8.40 -4.16
CA PRO A 186 0.95 -9.61 -4.38
C PRO A 186 2.41 -9.47 -3.93
N VAL A 187 3.04 -10.63 -3.68
CA VAL A 187 4.50 -10.73 -3.58
C VAL A 187 5.09 -10.81 -4.99
N VAL A 188 5.85 -9.79 -5.36
CA VAL A 188 6.47 -9.65 -6.68
C VAL A 188 7.99 -9.79 -6.64
N ASP A 189 8.52 -10.30 -5.51
CA ASP A 189 9.93 -10.66 -5.39
C ASP A 189 10.31 -11.75 -6.41
N VAL A 190 11.39 -11.51 -7.14
CA VAL A 190 11.85 -12.42 -8.20
C VAL A 190 12.81 -13.45 -7.63
N THR A 191 12.43 -14.71 -7.67
CA THR A 191 13.30 -15.84 -7.38
C THR A 191 12.87 -17.09 -8.12
N THR A 192 13.85 -17.82 -8.69
CA THR A 192 13.67 -19.14 -9.30
C THR A 192 14.38 -20.24 -8.49
N ASN A 193 15.09 -19.83 -7.42
CA ASN A 193 15.83 -20.75 -6.57
C ASN A 193 14.99 -21.22 -5.39
N SER A 194 14.69 -22.51 -5.33
CA SER A 194 13.85 -23.11 -4.30
C SER A 194 14.44 -23.04 -2.87
N SER A 195 15.69 -22.67 -2.72
CA SER A 195 16.33 -22.47 -1.41
C SER A 195 16.18 -21.05 -0.88
N ASP A 196 15.70 -20.11 -1.70
CA ASP A 196 15.51 -18.73 -1.27
C ASP A 196 14.28 -18.60 -0.35
N TYR A 197 14.40 -17.75 0.67
CA TYR A 197 13.34 -17.51 1.66
C TYR A 197 11.98 -17.14 1.01
N MET A 198 12.02 -16.32 -0.04
CA MET A 198 10.80 -15.83 -0.71
C MET A 198 10.21 -16.79 -1.73
N TYR A 199 10.90 -17.90 -2.09
CA TYR A 199 10.50 -18.78 -3.18
C TYR A 199 9.09 -19.33 -3.07
N ASP A 200 8.68 -19.75 -1.89
CA ASP A 200 7.34 -20.34 -1.66
C ASP A 200 6.23 -19.29 -1.53
N ARG A 201 6.59 -18.01 -1.41
CA ARG A 201 5.65 -16.89 -1.36
C ARG A 201 5.56 -16.14 -2.70
N SER A 202 6.58 -16.23 -3.53
CA SER A 202 6.68 -15.59 -4.85
C SER A 202 6.02 -16.43 -5.95
N LEU A 203 6.01 -15.89 -7.17
CA LEU A 203 5.57 -16.62 -8.36
C LEU A 203 6.49 -17.82 -8.66
N GLY A 204 7.75 -17.76 -8.24
CA GLY A 204 8.74 -18.81 -8.51
C GLY A 204 9.27 -18.80 -9.94
N GLU A 205 9.13 -17.69 -10.66
CA GLU A 205 9.45 -17.50 -12.07
C GLU A 205 10.45 -16.36 -12.29
N ASN A 206 10.90 -16.18 -13.53
CA ASN A 206 11.81 -15.14 -13.92
C ASN A 206 11.16 -13.73 -13.87
N THR A 207 11.98 -12.69 -14.03
CA THR A 207 11.60 -11.28 -14.01
C THR A 207 10.43 -10.96 -14.95
N ALA A 208 10.48 -11.45 -16.21
CA ALA A 208 9.43 -11.14 -17.20
C ALA A 208 8.07 -11.73 -16.81
N ALA A 209 8.05 -12.99 -16.37
CA ALA A 209 6.82 -13.65 -15.93
C ALA A 209 6.27 -13.00 -14.64
N THR A 210 7.15 -12.59 -13.72
CA THR A 210 6.76 -11.89 -12.49
C THR A 210 6.24 -10.48 -12.79
N ALA A 211 6.76 -9.78 -13.81
CA ALA A 211 6.23 -8.48 -14.24
C ALA A 211 4.80 -8.61 -14.81
N GLU A 212 4.55 -9.60 -15.67
CA GLU A 212 3.21 -9.88 -16.18
C GLU A 212 2.24 -10.32 -15.06
N TYR A 213 2.71 -11.04 -14.08
CA TYR A 213 1.95 -11.39 -12.88
C TYR A 213 1.55 -10.15 -12.09
N ALA A 214 2.50 -9.27 -11.77
CA ALA A 214 2.24 -8.02 -11.05
C ALA A 214 1.18 -7.16 -11.77
N LYS A 215 1.37 -6.96 -13.07
CA LYS A 215 0.42 -6.24 -13.93
C LYS A 215 -0.97 -6.88 -13.90
N THR A 216 -1.04 -8.20 -14.06
CA THR A 216 -2.32 -8.94 -14.09
C THR A 216 -3.10 -8.78 -12.79
N VAL A 217 -2.43 -8.89 -11.64
CA VAL A 217 -3.07 -8.70 -10.32
C VAL A 217 -3.59 -7.27 -10.18
N ILE A 218 -2.77 -6.26 -10.50
CA ILE A 218 -3.19 -4.86 -10.37
C ILE A 218 -4.34 -4.53 -11.33
N GLU A 219 -4.29 -4.96 -12.57
CA GLU A 219 -5.40 -4.75 -13.52
C GLU A 219 -6.71 -5.45 -13.11
N ALA A 220 -6.60 -6.64 -12.51
CA ALA A 220 -7.76 -7.37 -11.99
C ALA A 220 -8.36 -6.68 -10.76
N SER A 221 -7.51 -6.21 -9.84
CA SER A 221 -7.95 -5.54 -8.60
C SER A 221 -8.72 -4.24 -8.85
N LYS A 222 -8.42 -3.51 -9.93
CA LYS A 222 -9.16 -2.29 -10.30
C LYS A 222 -10.66 -2.51 -10.54
N LYS A 223 -11.07 -3.74 -10.80
CA LYS A 223 -12.48 -4.13 -10.99
C LYS A 223 -13.17 -4.48 -9.68
N THR A 224 -12.46 -4.35 -8.57
CA THR A 224 -12.91 -4.75 -7.23
C THR A 224 -12.85 -3.58 -6.26
N HIS A 225 -13.38 -3.80 -5.05
CA HIS A 225 -13.34 -2.81 -3.97
C HIS A 225 -12.12 -2.95 -3.05
N VAL A 226 -11.22 -3.90 -3.33
CA VAL A 226 -10.01 -4.16 -2.53
C VAL A 226 -8.79 -3.61 -3.24
N SER A 227 -8.01 -2.78 -2.54
CA SER A 227 -6.70 -2.34 -2.99
C SER A 227 -5.67 -3.45 -2.81
N TYR A 228 -4.66 -3.48 -3.69
CA TYR A 228 -3.55 -4.43 -3.63
C TYR A 228 -2.22 -3.70 -3.47
N THR A 229 -1.26 -4.37 -2.83
CA THR A 229 0.05 -3.82 -2.45
C THR A 229 1.16 -4.64 -3.09
N LEU A 230 1.97 -4.04 -3.95
CA LEU A 230 3.18 -4.69 -4.47
C LEU A 230 4.23 -4.77 -3.36
N LYS A 231 4.82 -5.93 -3.13
CA LYS A 231 5.84 -6.13 -2.10
C LYS A 231 6.90 -7.16 -2.50
N HIS A 232 8.09 -7.02 -2.00
CA HIS A 232 8.65 -6.09 -1.02
C HIS A 232 9.73 -5.23 -1.71
N PHE A 233 9.43 -3.97 -1.98
CA PHE A 233 10.34 -3.09 -2.68
C PHE A 233 11.67 -2.88 -1.91
N PRO A 234 12.83 -2.81 -2.59
CA PRO A 234 13.09 -2.86 -4.03
C PRO A 234 13.34 -4.27 -4.60
N GLY A 235 12.90 -5.31 -3.93
CA GLY A 235 13.11 -6.72 -4.25
C GLY A 235 13.91 -7.41 -3.16
N TYR A 236 13.38 -8.54 -2.68
CA TYR A 236 13.95 -9.24 -1.51
C TYR A 236 15.25 -10.00 -1.84
N GLY A 237 15.39 -10.43 -3.10
CA GLY A 237 16.53 -11.26 -3.52
C GLY A 237 16.64 -12.56 -2.74
N ASN A 238 17.88 -13.01 -2.50
CA ASN A 238 18.19 -14.19 -1.69
C ASN A 238 18.45 -13.86 -0.21
N ASN A 239 17.91 -12.78 0.29
CA ASN A 239 18.07 -12.33 1.66
C ASN A 239 17.30 -13.20 2.65
N THR A 240 17.73 -13.16 3.92
CA THR A 240 17.11 -13.87 5.02
C THR A 240 15.88 -13.14 5.57
N ASP A 241 15.09 -13.83 6.37
CA ASP A 241 13.88 -13.31 7.00
C ASP A 241 14.16 -12.11 7.92
N THR A 242 13.56 -10.96 7.60
CA THR A 242 13.68 -9.71 8.37
C THR A 242 12.78 -9.64 9.60
N HIS A 243 11.92 -10.62 9.82
CA HIS A 243 11.11 -10.68 11.04
C HIS A 243 11.96 -10.83 12.31
N TYR A 244 13.14 -11.46 12.20
CA TYR A 244 13.99 -11.76 13.35
C TYR A 244 15.26 -10.92 13.40
N ASN A 245 15.89 -10.66 12.25
CA ASN A 245 17.19 -10.00 12.18
C ASN A 245 17.28 -9.06 10.97
N SER A 246 18.26 -8.15 11.03
CA SER A 246 18.61 -7.36 9.84
C SER A 246 19.15 -8.27 8.75
N SER A 247 18.74 -8.03 7.52
CA SER A 247 19.23 -8.71 6.32
C SER A 247 19.93 -7.72 5.41
N VAL A 248 21.07 -8.12 4.84
CA VAL A 248 21.93 -7.25 4.03
C VAL A 248 22.02 -7.79 2.63
N ASP A 249 21.51 -7.03 1.68
CA ASP A 249 21.62 -7.28 0.26
C ASP A 249 22.95 -6.71 -0.28
N ASN A 250 23.82 -7.58 -0.75
CA ASN A 250 25.12 -7.22 -1.33
C ASN A 250 25.10 -7.19 -2.85
N ARG A 251 23.95 -7.35 -3.50
CA ARG A 251 23.84 -7.30 -4.97
C ARG A 251 24.16 -5.90 -5.49
N THR A 252 24.65 -5.85 -6.73
CA THR A 252 24.91 -4.55 -7.39
C THR A 252 23.61 -3.84 -7.75
N TYR A 253 23.65 -2.53 -7.83
CA TYR A 253 22.52 -1.72 -8.26
C TYR A 253 21.97 -2.17 -9.62
N GLU A 254 22.85 -2.43 -10.59
CA GLU A 254 22.49 -2.89 -11.94
C GLU A 254 21.79 -4.25 -11.91
N SER A 255 22.16 -5.13 -10.98
CA SER A 255 21.50 -6.41 -10.79
C SER A 255 20.07 -6.23 -10.32
N ILE A 256 19.85 -5.36 -9.33
CA ILE A 256 18.51 -5.09 -8.79
C ILE A 256 17.65 -4.39 -9.84
N VAL A 257 18.16 -3.37 -10.52
CA VAL A 257 17.44 -2.67 -11.59
C VAL A 257 16.99 -3.63 -12.70
N ARG A 258 17.85 -4.58 -13.08
CA ARG A 258 17.53 -5.51 -14.15
C ARG A 258 16.58 -6.61 -13.75
N ASN A 259 16.69 -7.11 -12.54
CA ASN A 259 16.02 -8.35 -12.15
C ASN A 259 14.81 -8.13 -11.25
N ASP A 260 14.85 -7.11 -10.35
CA ASP A 260 13.84 -6.96 -9.31
C ASP A 260 12.89 -5.78 -9.56
N LEU A 261 13.34 -4.70 -10.24
CA LEU A 261 12.48 -3.54 -10.48
C LEU A 261 11.39 -3.74 -11.55
N PRO A 262 11.59 -4.51 -12.65
CA PRO A 262 10.59 -4.60 -13.70
C PRO A 262 9.19 -5.08 -13.24
N PRO A 263 9.02 -5.99 -12.27
CA PRO A 263 7.70 -6.28 -11.71
C PRO A 263 7.03 -5.07 -11.03
N PHE A 264 7.79 -4.23 -10.34
CA PHE A 264 7.25 -2.99 -9.75
C PHE A 264 6.90 -1.97 -10.84
N GLU A 265 7.76 -1.79 -11.85
CA GLU A 265 7.49 -0.93 -13.01
C GLU A 265 6.20 -1.36 -13.72
N ALA A 266 6.03 -2.64 -14.01
CA ALA A 266 4.83 -3.17 -14.63
C ALA A 266 3.56 -2.94 -13.78
N GLY A 267 3.67 -3.04 -12.45
CA GLY A 267 2.59 -2.73 -11.54
C GLY A 267 2.32 -1.23 -11.44
N ILE A 268 3.34 -0.38 -11.47
CA ILE A 268 3.21 1.09 -11.50
C ILE A 268 2.52 1.54 -12.79
N ASP A 269 2.93 1.01 -13.94
CA ASP A 269 2.29 1.26 -15.24
C ASP A 269 0.82 0.80 -15.25
N ALA A 270 0.53 -0.28 -14.52
CA ALA A 270 -0.84 -0.73 -14.27
C ALA A 270 -1.56 0.10 -13.18
N LEU A 271 -0.98 1.19 -12.67
CA LEU A 271 -1.51 2.09 -11.64
C LEU A 271 -1.71 1.40 -10.28
N ALA A 272 -0.69 0.70 -9.79
CA ALA A 272 -0.68 0.17 -8.43
C ALA A 272 -0.89 1.27 -7.39
N GLU A 273 -1.85 1.07 -6.50
CA GLU A 273 -2.24 2.07 -5.50
C GLU A 273 -1.27 2.12 -4.32
N ASN A 274 -0.63 1.00 -3.99
CA ASN A 274 0.26 0.89 -2.84
C ASN A 274 1.49 0.01 -3.14
N ILE A 275 2.65 0.43 -2.63
CA ILE A 275 3.91 -0.34 -2.63
C ILE A 275 4.43 -0.41 -1.21
N LEU A 276 4.76 -1.62 -0.74
CA LEU A 276 5.35 -1.87 0.56
C LEU A 276 6.86 -2.02 0.43
N VAL A 277 7.60 -1.24 1.25
CA VAL A 277 9.06 -1.20 1.28
C VAL A 277 9.61 -2.11 2.38
N SER A 278 10.53 -2.98 2.03
CA SER A 278 11.15 -3.97 2.91
C SER A 278 12.09 -3.37 3.96
N HIS A 279 12.49 -4.18 4.94
CA HIS A 279 13.52 -3.82 5.93
C HIS A 279 14.92 -4.33 5.59
N ASN A 280 15.15 -4.81 4.36
CA ASN A 280 16.50 -5.19 3.92
C ASN A 280 17.41 -3.96 3.81
N ILE A 281 18.67 -4.10 4.21
CA ILE A 281 19.71 -3.10 3.93
C ILE A 281 20.26 -3.39 2.54
N VAL A 282 19.90 -2.57 1.55
CA VAL A 282 20.35 -2.70 0.17
C VAL A 282 21.60 -1.87 -0.03
N LYS A 283 22.78 -2.48 0.18
CA LYS A 283 24.07 -1.75 0.23
C LYS A 283 24.37 -0.90 -1.00
N SER A 284 23.95 -1.34 -2.17
CA SER A 284 24.18 -0.60 -3.42
C SER A 284 23.32 0.65 -3.57
N MET A 285 22.29 0.82 -2.70
CA MET A 285 21.43 2.00 -2.66
C MET A 285 21.66 2.82 -1.38
N ASP A 286 21.73 2.15 -0.23
CA ASP A 286 22.00 2.76 1.08
C ASP A 286 22.60 1.69 2.01
N ALA A 287 23.87 1.83 2.34
CA ALA A 287 24.58 0.86 3.17
C ALA A 287 24.28 1.01 4.68
N ASN A 288 23.65 2.12 5.08
CA ASN A 288 23.49 2.49 6.49
C ASN A 288 22.07 2.31 7.01
N ASN A 289 21.07 2.32 6.11
CA ASN A 289 19.67 2.27 6.50
C ASN A 289 18.94 1.10 5.83
N PRO A 290 18.01 0.45 6.53
CA PRO A 290 17.04 -0.42 5.87
C PRO A 290 16.26 0.32 4.78
N ALA A 291 15.85 -0.36 3.74
CA ALA A 291 15.16 0.24 2.59
C ALA A 291 13.95 1.09 3.01
N SER A 292 13.14 0.63 3.97
CA SER A 292 12.01 1.37 4.54
C SER A 292 12.38 2.68 5.26
N LEU A 293 13.63 2.83 5.66
CA LEU A 293 14.16 4.02 6.35
C LEU A 293 15.17 4.81 5.48
N SER A 294 15.31 4.45 4.21
CA SER A 294 16.30 5.01 3.28
C SER A 294 15.69 6.06 2.35
N PRO A 295 16.08 7.34 2.44
CA PRO A 295 15.68 8.35 1.46
C PRO A 295 16.07 7.98 0.03
N SER A 296 17.22 7.31 -0.17
CA SER A 296 17.69 6.91 -1.50
C SER A 296 16.75 5.91 -2.17
N VAL A 297 16.23 4.93 -1.42
CA VAL A 297 15.26 3.95 -1.91
C VAL A 297 13.93 4.62 -2.26
N HIS A 298 13.47 5.57 -1.46
CA HIS A 298 12.23 6.31 -1.71
C HIS A 298 12.38 7.27 -2.91
N ASN A 299 13.56 7.88 -3.09
CA ASN A 299 13.85 8.69 -4.27
C ASN A 299 13.88 7.86 -5.56
N LEU A 300 14.27 6.59 -5.50
CA LEU A 300 14.13 5.68 -6.64
C LEU A 300 12.65 5.50 -7.02
N LEU A 301 11.76 5.24 -6.05
CA LEU A 301 10.32 5.12 -6.30
C LEU A 301 9.72 6.43 -6.83
N ARG A 302 9.96 7.55 -6.14
CA ARG A 302 9.32 8.83 -6.48
C ARG A 302 9.92 9.49 -7.72
N GLY A 303 11.25 9.46 -7.84
CA GLY A 303 11.97 10.17 -8.89
C GLY A 303 12.18 9.33 -10.15
N SER A 304 12.79 8.14 -10.04
CA SER A 304 13.16 7.34 -11.21
C SER A 304 11.99 6.53 -11.76
N LEU A 305 11.12 6.00 -10.88
CA LEU A 305 9.95 5.22 -11.27
C LEU A 305 8.66 6.05 -11.34
N ASP A 306 8.74 7.37 -11.07
CA ASP A 306 7.61 8.32 -11.10
C ASP A 306 6.35 7.81 -10.36
N TYR A 307 6.55 7.10 -9.25
CA TYR A 307 5.46 6.48 -8.50
C TYR A 307 4.71 7.51 -7.66
N SER A 308 3.42 7.68 -7.92
CA SER A 308 2.55 8.65 -7.27
C SER A 308 1.59 8.06 -6.23
N GLY A 309 1.53 6.72 -6.13
CA GLY A 309 0.68 6.03 -5.14
C GLY A 309 1.23 6.09 -3.70
N ILE A 310 0.66 5.30 -2.82
CA ILE A 310 1.07 5.21 -1.41
C ILE A 310 2.34 4.37 -1.27
N ILE A 311 3.29 4.85 -0.48
CA ILE A 311 4.44 4.07 -0.02
C ILE A 311 4.19 3.69 1.43
N THR A 312 4.15 2.38 1.70
CA THR A 312 3.91 1.82 3.03
C THR A 312 5.18 1.12 3.53
N THR A 313 5.53 1.27 4.81
CA THR A 313 6.58 0.44 5.43
C THR A 313 6.09 -0.99 5.64
N ASP A 314 6.99 -1.97 5.74
CA ASP A 314 6.69 -3.18 6.50
C ASP A 314 6.57 -2.83 7.99
N ASP A 315 6.14 -3.79 8.86
CA ASP A 315 5.89 -3.48 10.28
C ASP A 315 7.19 -3.05 10.99
N LEU A 316 7.22 -1.81 11.48
CA LEU A 316 8.39 -1.25 12.17
C LEU A 316 8.71 -1.95 13.51
N ASP A 317 7.87 -2.84 13.99
CA ASP A 317 8.14 -3.65 15.18
C ASP A 317 8.82 -4.99 14.85
N MET A 318 9.11 -5.27 13.56
CA MET A 318 9.92 -6.42 13.12
C MET A 318 11.37 -6.31 13.62
N GLY A 319 11.98 -7.47 13.92
CA GLY A 319 13.33 -7.56 14.52
C GLY A 319 14.42 -6.80 13.77
N ALA A 320 14.32 -6.69 12.45
CA ALA A 320 15.29 -5.96 11.63
C ALA A 320 15.40 -4.46 11.96
N VAL A 321 14.33 -3.84 12.46
CA VAL A 321 14.25 -2.39 12.68
C VAL A 321 13.76 -1.99 14.07
N SER A 322 13.23 -2.93 14.87
CA SER A 322 12.60 -2.64 16.16
C SER A 322 13.52 -1.91 17.17
N SER A 323 14.83 -2.14 17.08
CA SER A 323 15.84 -1.51 17.95
C SER A 323 16.35 -0.17 17.44
N ILE A 324 15.92 0.29 16.25
CA ILE A 324 16.40 1.55 15.69
C ILE A 324 15.68 2.72 16.39
N PRO A 325 16.42 3.63 17.05
CA PRO A 325 15.80 4.78 17.72
C PRO A 325 15.09 5.71 16.72
N ASN A 326 13.92 6.24 17.11
CA ASN A 326 13.10 7.13 16.31
C ASN A 326 12.77 6.55 14.92
N LYS A 327 12.53 5.23 14.85
CA LYS A 327 12.26 4.51 13.60
C LYS A 327 11.07 5.06 12.84
N THR A 328 10.01 5.47 13.54
CA THR A 328 8.81 6.04 12.93
C THR A 328 9.09 7.41 12.28
N VAL A 329 9.87 8.25 12.98
CA VAL A 329 10.31 9.55 12.45
C VAL A 329 11.21 9.35 11.22
N LYS A 330 12.17 8.41 11.28
CA LYS A 330 13.03 8.09 10.15
C LYS A 330 12.26 7.58 8.95
N ALA A 331 11.23 6.76 9.16
CA ALA A 331 10.36 6.25 8.09
C ALA A 331 9.63 7.41 7.37
N ILE A 332 9.10 8.39 8.12
CA ILE A 332 8.47 9.58 7.57
C ILE A 332 9.50 10.43 6.77
N LEU A 333 10.67 10.67 7.34
CA LEU A 333 11.72 11.45 6.70
C LEU A 333 12.30 10.75 5.47
N ALA A 334 12.27 9.42 5.43
CA ALA A 334 12.65 8.65 4.24
C ALA A 334 11.66 8.82 3.07
N GLY A 335 10.38 9.08 3.34
CA GLY A 335 9.38 9.34 2.30
C GLY A 335 8.21 8.36 2.27
N ASN A 336 8.01 7.54 3.32
CA ASN A 336 6.79 6.73 3.44
C ASN A 336 5.57 7.60 3.72
N ASP A 337 4.42 7.21 3.18
CA ASP A 337 3.13 7.85 3.44
C ASP A 337 2.38 7.16 4.58
N LEU A 338 2.44 5.83 4.63
CA LEU A 338 1.72 4.99 5.58
C LEU A 338 2.72 4.11 6.34
N ILE A 339 2.65 4.14 7.66
CA ILE A 339 3.61 3.49 8.54
C ILE A 339 2.91 2.33 9.25
N MET A 340 3.32 1.10 8.98
CA MET A 340 2.79 -0.08 9.67
C MET A 340 3.47 -0.25 11.03
N VAL A 341 2.65 -0.37 12.09
CA VAL A 341 3.12 -0.43 13.47
C VAL A 341 2.25 -1.34 14.34
N THR A 342 2.88 -2.02 15.27
CA THR A 342 2.21 -2.73 16.37
C THR A 342 2.11 -1.83 17.62
N ASN A 343 3.18 -1.13 17.99
CA ASN A 343 3.18 -0.18 19.11
C ASN A 343 2.79 1.23 18.68
N TYR A 344 1.49 1.43 18.42
CA TYR A 344 0.96 2.69 17.90
C TYR A 344 1.14 3.88 18.84
N LYS A 345 1.15 3.68 20.17
CA LYS A 345 1.30 4.79 21.13
C LYS A 345 2.69 5.42 21.03
N GLU A 346 3.72 4.58 21.09
CA GLU A 346 5.10 5.02 20.93
C GLU A 346 5.30 5.73 19.59
N SER A 347 4.81 5.13 18.50
CA SER A 347 4.93 5.68 17.15
C SER A 347 4.21 7.04 17.01
N PHE A 348 3.02 7.16 17.58
CA PHE A 348 2.28 8.41 17.59
C PHE A 348 3.01 9.51 18.38
N ASP A 349 3.49 9.17 19.58
CA ASP A 349 4.21 10.11 20.46
C ASP A 349 5.56 10.55 19.86
N GLU A 350 6.29 9.62 19.19
CA GLU A 350 7.52 9.95 18.44
C GLU A 350 7.24 10.99 17.35
N ILE A 351 6.21 10.78 16.51
CA ILE A 351 5.87 11.72 15.44
C ILE A 351 5.45 13.06 16.04
N LYS A 352 4.57 13.04 17.04
CA LYS A 352 4.06 14.27 17.65
C LYS A 352 5.20 15.09 18.28
N LYS A 353 6.12 14.43 18.95
CA LYS A 353 7.33 15.08 19.48
C LYS A 353 8.18 15.67 18.37
N ALA A 354 8.42 14.92 17.28
CA ALA A 354 9.22 15.39 16.15
C ALA A 354 8.59 16.59 15.42
N VAL A 355 7.26 16.69 15.42
CA VAL A 355 6.58 17.89 14.88
C VAL A 355 6.75 19.07 15.85
N ASN A 356 6.59 18.84 17.15
CA ASN A 356 6.70 19.89 18.16
C ASN A 356 8.12 20.48 18.26
N ASP A 357 9.16 19.69 18.03
CA ASP A 357 10.56 20.15 18.06
C ASP A 357 11.08 20.59 16.68
N GLY A 358 10.24 20.53 15.63
CA GLY A 358 10.57 20.99 14.29
C GLY A 358 11.38 20.01 13.43
N THR A 359 11.64 18.79 13.92
CA THR A 359 12.31 17.73 13.15
C THR A 359 11.47 17.31 11.93
N ILE A 360 10.13 17.25 12.08
CA ILE A 360 9.18 17.10 10.99
C ILE A 360 8.33 18.36 10.90
N SER A 361 8.20 18.94 9.74
CA SER A 361 7.31 20.10 9.57
C SER A 361 5.84 19.67 9.54
N GLU A 362 4.92 20.50 10.07
CA GLU A 362 3.48 20.25 9.92
C GLU A 362 3.09 20.17 8.44
N LYS A 363 3.76 20.92 7.57
CA LYS A 363 3.60 20.87 6.11
C LYS A 363 3.85 19.46 5.55
N GLN A 364 4.86 18.77 6.07
CA GLN A 364 5.16 17.39 5.67
C GLN A 364 4.05 16.43 6.15
N ILE A 365 3.56 16.56 7.38
CA ILE A 365 2.42 15.80 7.89
C ILE A 365 1.18 16.04 7.03
N ASN A 366 0.89 17.29 6.69
CA ASN A 366 -0.23 17.65 5.81
C ASN A 366 -0.12 16.98 4.44
N LYS A 367 1.07 16.97 3.83
CA LYS A 367 1.31 16.34 2.53
C LYS A 367 1.03 14.84 2.55
N LEU A 368 1.55 14.13 3.56
CA LEU A 368 1.38 12.68 3.68
C LEU A 368 -0.09 12.33 3.97
N SER A 369 -0.72 13.02 4.92
CA SER A 369 -2.14 12.81 5.26
C SER A 369 -3.05 13.12 4.07
N LEU A 370 -2.72 14.15 3.28
CA LEU A 370 -3.46 14.51 2.07
C LEU A 370 -3.49 13.34 1.08
N ARG A 371 -2.35 12.68 0.83
CA ARG A 371 -2.26 11.56 -0.09
C ARG A 371 -3.09 10.36 0.39
N ILE A 372 -3.05 10.06 1.69
CA ILE A 372 -3.86 8.98 2.28
C ILE A 372 -5.36 9.30 2.17
N LEU A 373 -5.78 10.54 2.46
CA LEU A 373 -7.17 10.94 2.33
C LEU A 373 -7.62 10.92 0.86
N ALA A 374 -6.79 11.36 -0.07
CA ALA A 374 -7.07 11.30 -1.50
C ALA A 374 -7.25 9.85 -1.98
N TRP A 375 -6.43 8.91 -1.47
CA TRP A 375 -6.61 7.48 -1.72
C TRP A 375 -7.95 6.96 -1.18
N LYS A 376 -8.34 7.35 0.04
CA LYS A 376 -9.65 6.97 0.62
C LYS A 376 -10.83 7.51 -0.21
N TYR A 377 -10.73 8.73 -0.73
CA TYR A 377 -11.72 9.27 -1.67
C TYR A 377 -11.72 8.49 -3.00
N TYR A 378 -10.55 8.22 -3.56
CA TYR A 378 -10.39 7.42 -4.78
C TYR A 378 -11.06 6.04 -4.66
N LYS A 379 -10.96 5.39 -3.50
CA LYS A 379 -11.60 4.09 -3.20
C LYS A 379 -13.09 4.21 -2.87
N GLY A 380 -13.68 5.39 -2.92
CA GLY A 380 -15.07 5.60 -2.55
C GLY A 380 -15.39 5.31 -1.08
N MET A 381 -14.38 5.31 -0.20
CA MET A 381 -14.56 5.15 1.24
C MET A 381 -15.11 6.43 1.89
N MET A 382 -14.89 7.57 1.26
CA MET A 382 -15.33 8.89 1.72
C MET A 382 -16.17 9.54 0.63
N PHE A 383 -17.24 10.21 1.04
CA PHE A 383 -18.13 10.97 0.17
C PHE A 383 -18.37 12.34 0.79
N ASP A 384 -18.23 13.41 0.01
CA ASP A 384 -18.75 14.70 0.42
C ASP A 384 -20.25 14.73 0.10
N ILE A 385 -21.06 14.82 1.15
CA ILE A 385 -22.45 15.22 0.99
C ILE A 385 -22.38 16.71 0.68
N GLN A 386 -22.49 17.08 -0.61
CA GLN A 386 -22.75 18.47 -0.96
C GLN A 386 -24.07 18.87 -0.28
N LYS A 387 -23.96 19.74 0.73
CA LYS A 387 -25.10 20.40 1.35
C LYS A 387 -25.64 21.48 0.44
#